data_d5518783834aec6bc09c31c1c62b05b7
#
_entry.id   d5518783834aec6bc09c31c1c62b05b7
#
_cell.length_a   1.000
_cell.length_b   1.000
_cell.length_c   1.000
_cell.angle_alpha   90.00
_cell.angle_beta   90.00
_cell.angle_gamma   90.00
#
_symmetry.space_group_name_H-M   'P 1'
#
loop_
_entity.id
_entity.type
_entity.pdbx_description
1 polymer ?
#
loop_
_entity_poly.entity_id
_entity_poly.type
_entity_poly.pdbx_seq_one_letter_code
_entity_poly.pdbx_strand_id
1 'polypeptide(L)'
;MKLEIFKFGSCTSTSDIAINLIKRGERECGCVYADIQTKGRGTHGKKWISDRGNLFGSIFFPLKSSYPPFDEFSIINPIIISDVIKLFCKKKI
;
A
#
# COMPACT_ATOMS: atom_id res chain seq x y z
N MET A 1 -2.92 16.81 -5.97
CA MET A 1 -3.50 15.68 -5.19
C MET A 1 -2.82 15.63 -3.84
N LYS A 2 -3.61 15.71 -2.77
CA LYS A 2 -3.09 15.69 -1.41
C LYS A 2 -3.22 14.28 -0.84
N LEU A 3 -2.09 13.66 -0.52
CA LEU A 3 -2.04 12.32 0.05
C LEU A 3 -2.12 12.42 1.58
N GLU A 4 -3.12 11.81 2.19
CA GLU A 4 -3.18 11.66 3.64
C GLU A 4 -2.60 10.32 4.06
N ILE A 5 -1.92 10.34 5.21
CA ILE A 5 -1.29 9.15 5.76
C ILE A 5 -2.05 8.73 7.02
N PHE A 6 -2.49 7.48 7.06
CA PHE A 6 -3.21 6.89 8.18
C PHE A 6 -2.34 5.80 8.80
N LYS A 7 -1.92 6.00 10.04
CA LYS A 7 -1.07 5.05 10.75
C LYS A 7 -1.86 4.28 11.79
N PHE A 8 -1.65 2.97 11.84
CA PHE A 8 -2.24 2.07 12.84
C PHE A 8 -1.14 1.25 13.50
N GLY A 9 -1.23 1.04 14.82
CA GLY A 9 -0.35 0.09 15.51
C GLY A 9 -0.69 -1.33 15.09
N SER A 10 -1.99 -1.65 15.06
CA SER A 10 -2.50 -2.95 14.64
C SER A 10 -3.82 -2.76 13.90
N CYS A 11 -4.03 -3.55 12.86
CA CYS A 11 -5.29 -3.56 12.12
C CYS A 11 -5.54 -4.94 11.54
N THR A 12 -6.74 -5.17 11.01
CA THR A 12 -7.05 -6.42 10.33
C THR A 12 -6.22 -6.55 9.05
N SER A 13 -6.30 -5.54 8.19
CA SER A 13 -5.55 -5.45 6.95
C SER A 13 -5.57 -4.01 6.47
N THR A 14 -4.42 -3.49 6.05
CA THR A 14 -4.35 -2.14 5.48
C THR A 14 -5.19 -2.01 4.22
N SER A 15 -5.30 -3.09 3.43
CA SER A 15 -6.16 -3.11 2.24
C SER A 15 -7.64 -2.96 2.61
N ASP A 16 -8.09 -3.62 3.68
CA ASP A 16 -9.48 -3.51 4.14
C ASP A 16 -9.80 -2.09 4.61
N ILE A 17 -8.87 -1.46 5.33
CA ILE A 17 -9.04 -0.08 5.76
C ILE A 17 -9.10 0.86 4.55
N ALA A 18 -8.21 0.69 3.58
CA ALA A 18 -8.20 1.51 2.37
C ALA A 18 -9.53 1.38 1.60
N ILE A 19 -10.03 0.15 1.44
CA ILE A 19 -11.31 -0.09 0.78
C ILE A 19 -12.46 0.60 1.52
N ASN A 20 -12.48 0.55 2.85
CA ASN A 20 -13.51 1.20 3.64
C ASN A 20 -13.46 2.72 3.50
N LEU A 21 -12.27 3.32 3.48
CA LEU A 21 -12.12 4.76 3.26
C LEU A 21 -12.64 5.18 1.89
N ILE A 22 -12.39 4.38 0.86
CA ILE A 22 -12.90 4.62 -0.49
C ILE A 22 -14.44 4.53 -0.50
N LYS A 23 -15.00 3.51 0.12
CA LYS A 23 -16.45 3.29 0.15
C LYS A 23 -17.20 4.40 0.89
N ARG A 24 -16.59 4.97 1.94
CA ARG A 24 -17.17 6.09 2.67
C ARG A 24 -17.12 7.40 1.90
N GLY A 25 -16.27 7.46 0.87
CA GLY A 25 -16.12 8.66 0.08
C GLY A 25 -15.44 9.82 0.81
N GLU A 26 -14.79 9.55 1.94
CA GLU A 26 -14.15 10.59 2.75
C GLU A 26 -12.87 11.11 2.12
N ARG A 27 -12.18 10.27 1.35
CA ARG A 27 -10.90 10.61 0.71
C ARG A 27 -10.81 10.00 -0.68
N GLU A 28 -10.25 10.76 -1.61
CA GLU A 28 -9.98 10.27 -2.96
C GLU A 28 -8.67 9.50 -3.03
N CYS A 29 -7.70 9.85 -2.19
CA CYS A 29 -6.40 9.21 -2.16
C CYS A 29 -5.85 9.18 -0.74
N GLY A 30 -4.99 8.21 -0.48
CA GLY A 30 -4.37 8.09 0.82
C GLY A 30 -3.40 6.93 0.89
N CYS A 31 -2.69 6.86 2.00
CA CYS A 31 -1.78 5.77 2.33
C CYS A 31 -2.12 5.26 3.73
N VAL A 32 -2.40 3.98 3.83
CA VAL A 32 -2.65 3.30 5.10
C VAL A 32 -1.47 2.40 5.41
N TYR A 33 -0.89 2.53 6.61
CA TYR A 33 0.15 1.59 7.02
C TYR A 33 -0.02 1.18 8.48
N ALA A 34 0.51 0.00 8.81
CA ALA A 34 0.39 -0.58 10.14
C ALA A 34 1.68 -1.30 10.54
N ASP A 35 1.90 -1.42 11.85
CA ASP A 35 2.99 -2.21 12.39
C ASP A 35 2.70 -3.71 12.34
N ILE A 36 1.43 -4.07 12.53
CA ILE A 36 0.96 -5.46 12.55
C ILE A 36 -0.37 -5.55 11.82
N GLN A 37 -0.55 -6.64 11.07
CA GLN A 37 -1.85 -7.01 10.52
C GLN A 37 -2.30 -8.34 11.14
N THR A 38 -3.55 -8.42 11.58
CA THR A 38 -4.11 -9.63 12.18
C THR A 38 -4.77 -10.54 11.15
N LYS A 39 -5.18 -9.99 10.01
CA LYS A 39 -5.81 -10.71 8.90
C LYS A 39 -5.20 -10.32 7.56
N GLY A 40 -3.86 -10.29 7.50
CA GLY A 40 -3.15 -10.04 6.25
C GLY A 40 -3.51 -11.08 5.21
N ARG A 41 -3.62 -10.65 3.94
CA ARG A 41 -4.02 -11.51 2.84
C ARG A 41 -2.97 -11.54 1.75
N GLY A 42 -2.69 -12.76 1.26
CA GLY A 42 -1.95 -12.95 0.02
C GLY A 42 -2.89 -13.11 -1.17
N THR A 43 -2.35 -13.48 -2.30
CA THR A 43 -3.14 -13.79 -3.49
C THR A 43 -3.97 -15.03 -3.29
N HIS A 44 -5.12 -15.10 -3.95
CA HIS A 44 -6.03 -16.26 -3.92
C HIS A 44 -6.53 -16.60 -2.50
N GLY A 45 -6.75 -15.60 -1.66
CA GLY A 45 -7.29 -15.78 -0.31
C GLY A 45 -6.34 -16.41 0.70
N LYS A 46 -5.07 -16.54 0.39
CA LYS A 46 -4.08 -17.08 1.32
C LYS A 46 -3.83 -16.11 2.47
N LYS A 47 -3.60 -16.67 3.66
CA LYS A 47 -3.19 -15.88 4.81
C LYS A 47 -1.77 -15.33 4.60
N TRP A 48 -1.57 -14.10 5.02
CA TRP A 48 -0.26 -13.48 5.02
C TRP A 48 0.11 -13.10 6.45
N ILE A 49 1.18 -13.69 6.98
CA ILE A 49 1.64 -13.40 8.33
C ILE A 49 2.29 -12.01 8.32
N SER A 50 1.81 -11.16 9.23
CA SER A 50 2.16 -9.73 9.22
C SER A 50 2.64 -9.29 10.60
N ASP A 51 3.82 -9.77 10.99
CA ASP A 51 4.44 -9.47 12.27
C ASP A 51 5.22 -8.16 12.24
N ARG A 52 5.41 -7.57 13.42
CA ARG A 52 6.17 -6.34 13.61
C ARG A 52 7.57 -6.44 12.99
N GLY A 53 8.06 -5.34 12.45
CA GLY A 53 9.37 -5.27 11.83
C GLY A 53 9.35 -5.22 10.31
N ASN A 54 8.16 -5.29 9.71
CA ASN A 54 7.95 -5.18 8.28
C ASN A 54 7.09 -3.97 7.95
N LEU A 55 7.08 -3.58 6.70
CA LEU A 55 6.21 -2.52 6.21
C LEU A 55 4.93 -3.14 5.61
N PHE A 56 3.80 -2.85 6.24
CA PHE A 56 2.49 -3.20 5.71
C PHE A 56 1.78 -1.92 5.33
N GLY A 57 1.51 -1.73 4.07
CA GLY A 57 0.91 -0.51 3.59
C GLY A 57 0.06 -0.71 2.35
N SER A 58 -0.93 0.16 2.22
CA SER A 58 -1.79 0.21 1.05
C SER A 58 -1.96 1.67 0.64
N ILE A 59 -1.79 1.94 -0.65
CA ILE A 59 -1.97 3.25 -1.23
C ILE A 59 -3.18 3.18 -2.15
N PHE A 60 -4.05 4.17 -2.08
CA PHE A 60 -5.20 4.25 -2.97
C PHE A 60 -5.28 5.63 -3.60
N PHE A 61 -5.69 5.67 -4.85
CA PHE A 61 -5.79 6.89 -5.64
C PHE A 61 -6.74 6.68 -6.81
N PRO A 62 -7.35 7.75 -7.34
CA PRO A 62 -8.22 7.61 -8.52
C PRO A 62 -7.37 7.30 -9.76
N LEU A 63 -7.88 6.40 -10.62
CA LEU A 63 -7.26 6.11 -11.91
C LEU A 63 -7.67 7.14 -12.93
N LYS A 64 -6.69 7.76 -13.57
CA LYS A 64 -6.90 8.72 -14.65
C LYS A 64 -6.65 8.05 -16.00
N SER A 65 -7.34 8.51 -17.04
CA SER A 65 -7.17 7.99 -18.41
C SER A 65 -5.75 8.14 -18.93
N SER A 66 -4.99 9.11 -18.41
CA SER A 66 -3.59 9.35 -18.77
C SER A 66 -2.62 8.37 -18.12
N TYR A 67 -3.07 7.57 -17.15
CA TYR A 67 -2.23 6.59 -16.48
C TYR A 67 -2.02 5.36 -17.36
N PRO A 68 -0.91 4.63 -17.16
CA PRO A 68 -0.70 3.35 -17.83
C PRO A 68 -1.81 2.35 -17.50
N PRO A 69 -2.02 1.32 -18.32
CA PRO A 69 -2.95 0.24 -17.99
C PRO A 69 -2.66 -0.34 -16.62
N PHE A 70 -3.72 -0.78 -15.93
CA PHE A 70 -3.63 -1.26 -14.55
C PHE A 70 -2.61 -2.40 -14.38
N ASP A 71 -2.54 -3.31 -15.33
CA ASP A 71 -1.62 -4.45 -15.28
C ASP A 71 -0.14 -4.06 -15.40
N GLU A 72 0.18 -2.87 -15.93
CA GLU A 72 1.55 -2.39 -15.99
C GLU A 72 2.08 -1.91 -14.64
N PHE A 73 1.22 -1.61 -13.68
CA PHE A 73 1.65 -1.16 -12.34
C PHE A 73 2.47 -2.22 -11.61
N SER A 74 2.29 -3.50 -11.92
CA SER A 74 3.10 -4.56 -11.33
C SER A 74 4.59 -4.46 -11.71
N ILE A 75 4.89 -3.77 -12.80
CA ILE A 75 6.27 -3.53 -13.27
C ILE A 75 6.74 -2.14 -12.80
N ILE A 76 5.88 -1.14 -12.90
CA ILE A 76 6.22 0.25 -12.58
C ILE A 76 6.48 0.44 -11.08
N ASN A 77 5.63 -0.12 -10.22
CA ASN A 77 5.74 0.06 -8.78
C ASN A 77 7.06 -0.43 -8.18
N PRO A 78 7.56 -1.63 -8.52
CA PRO A 78 8.87 -2.07 -8.03
C PRO A 78 10.01 -1.15 -8.44
N ILE A 79 9.97 -0.58 -9.63
CA ILE A 79 11.00 0.35 -10.10
C ILE A 79 10.99 1.63 -9.27
N ILE A 80 9.82 2.21 -9.03
CA ILE A 80 9.68 3.43 -8.24
C ILE A 80 10.12 3.18 -6.79
N ILE A 81 9.70 2.07 -6.20
CA ILE A 81 10.06 1.71 -4.82
C ILE A 81 11.58 1.50 -4.72
N SER A 82 12.18 0.81 -5.68
CA SER A 82 13.62 0.60 -5.74
C SER A 82 14.38 1.94 -5.77
N ASP A 83 13.93 2.88 -6.59
CA ASP A 83 14.57 4.20 -6.69
C ASP A 83 14.49 4.96 -5.36
N VAL A 84 13.37 4.88 -4.65
CA VAL A 84 13.23 5.51 -3.33
C VAL A 84 14.13 4.85 -2.31
N ILE A 85 14.18 3.52 -2.27
CA ILE A 85 15.00 2.78 -1.30
C ILE A 85 16.48 3.09 -1.50
N LYS A 86 16.94 3.27 -2.73
CA LYS A 86 18.33 3.63 -3.02
C LYS A 86 18.78 4.93 -2.35
N LEU A 87 17.87 5.84 -2.05
CA LEU A 87 18.18 7.08 -1.34
C LEU A 87 18.56 6.83 0.12
N PHE A 88 18.12 5.72 0.71
CA PHE A 88 18.30 5.40 2.12
C PHE A 88 19.21 4.19 2.35
N CYS A 89 19.58 3.48 1.31
CA CYS A 89 20.35 2.25 1.40
C CYS A 89 21.59 2.33 0.50
N LYS A 90 22.75 2.08 1.09
CA LYS A 90 24.03 2.10 0.34
C LYS A 90 24.29 0.80 -0.41
N LYS A 91 23.54 -0.25 -0.11
CA LYS A 91 23.70 -1.54 -0.78
C LYS A 91 22.96 -1.52 -2.12
N LYS A 92 23.50 -2.26 -3.07
CA LYS A 92 22.86 -2.47 -4.36
C LYS A 92 21.55 -3.24 -4.19
N ILE A 93 20.53 -2.76 -4.81
CA ILE A 93 19.18 -3.35 -4.77
C ILE A 93 18.92 -4.04 -6.10
#